data_83a08403c88e98c29bed4472c0274fb2
#
_entry.id   83a08403c88e98c29bed4472c0274fb2
#
_cell.length_a   1.000
_cell.length_b   1.000
_cell.length_c   1.000
_cell.angle_alpha   90.00
_cell.angle_beta   90.00
_cell.angle_gamma   90.00
#
_symmetry.space_group_name_H-M   'P 1'
#
loop_
_entity.id
_entity.type
_entity.pdbx_description
1 polymer ?
#
loop_
_entity_poly.entity_id
_entity_poly.type
_entity_poly.pdbx_seq_one_letter_code
_entity_poly.pdbx_strand_id
1 'polypeptide(L)'
;MNRGFSTCAHRRARSLLLFPLAMMSTAALAQHSPALDRASLWVGGYYTHMDTVIGASDKSGNHYGSVDLENDLGFDSHKTTPRARLDFLIGDHQGFSFDYYDARRTRTKSMTRDFSYGGTNYIASASARGKLNFNFGSAAYRWWMGSGNDVFGIGLGAAYYGVHASISGEARLNDEVVQASSSSSENAWAPMLQLGWRHAFANTMRMYVDLSGVKRNSSRLGGHIYNASVGFEWFPWEHVGLGAEYGYSRISLHQHREHFNDGLDMKFSGPSLFARFRF
;
A
#
# COMPACT_ATOMS: atom_id res chain seq x y z
N MET A 1 -37.64 50.57 47.53
CA MET A 1 -37.06 49.40 48.18
C MET A 1 -36.80 48.40 47.12
N ASN A 2 -35.74 48.43 46.45
CA ASN A 2 -34.45 47.82 46.55
C ASN A 2 -34.40 46.32 46.76
N ARG A 3 -33.97 45.60 45.77
CA ARG A 3 -32.94 44.53 45.88
C ARG A 3 -32.52 44.07 44.49
N GLY A 4 -31.29 44.38 44.11
CA GLY A 4 -30.62 43.86 42.97
C GLY A 4 -30.18 42.42 43.15
N PHE A 5 -30.19 41.64 42.09
CA PHE A 5 -29.50 40.34 42.00
C PHE A 5 -28.38 40.43 41.00
N SER A 6 -27.18 40.33 41.52
CA SER A 6 -25.94 40.23 40.79
C SER A 6 -25.75 38.78 40.36
N THR A 7 -25.72 38.52 39.05
CA THR A 7 -25.35 37.22 38.50
C THR A 7 -23.87 37.17 38.17
N CYS A 8 -23.14 36.37 38.98
CA CYS A 8 -21.72 36.06 38.81
C CYS A 8 -21.52 35.12 37.62
N ALA A 9 -20.92 35.63 36.52
CA ALA A 9 -20.52 34.84 35.38
C ALA A 9 -19.20 34.14 35.69
N HIS A 10 -19.23 32.81 35.87
CA HIS A 10 -18.04 31.98 35.96
C HIS A 10 -17.42 31.78 34.56
N ARG A 11 -16.41 32.55 34.24
CA ARG A 11 -15.48 32.28 33.14
C ARG A 11 -14.61 31.08 33.52
N ARG A 12 -14.87 29.92 32.92
CA ARG A 12 -13.94 28.79 32.93
C ARG A 12 -12.77 29.10 32.00
N ALA A 13 -11.64 29.44 32.57
CA ALA A 13 -10.35 29.51 31.89
C ALA A 13 -9.95 28.07 31.48
N ARG A 14 -9.94 27.78 30.17
CA ARG A 14 -9.30 26.60 29.62
C ARG A 14 -7.80 26.82 29.57
N SER A 15 -7.09 26.25 30.52
CA SER A 15 -5.62 26.21 30.52
C SER A 15 -5.17 25.34 29.35
N LEU A 16 -4.71 25.95 28.28
CA LEU A 16 -3.90 25.30 27.24
C LEU A 16 -2.55 24.97 27.88
N LEU A 17 -2.33 23.73 28.20
CA LEU A 17 -1.02 23.17 28.53
C LEU A 17 -0.16 23.18 27.23
N LEU A 18 0.56 24.25 27.04
CA LEU A 18 1.70 24.32 26.13
C LEU A 18 2.83 23.48 26.74
N PHE A 19 3.01 22.26 26.23
CA PHE A 19 4.21 21.48 26.46
C PHE A 19 5.37 22.18 25.74
N PRO A 20 6.38 22.68 26.44
CA PRO A 20 7.60 23.11 25.78
C PRO A 20 8.32 21.84 25.30
N LEU A 21 8.33 21.62 24.00
CA LEU A 21 9.22 20.66 23.35
C LEU A 21 10.64 21.18 23.51
N ALA A 22 11.30 20.79 24.61
CA ALA A 22 12.70 21.07 24.84
C ALA A 22 13.50 20.35 23.75
N MET A 23 13.87 21.08 22.72
CA MET A 23 14.90 20.66 21.77
C MET A 23 16.22 20.58 22.52
N MET A 24 16.54 19.39 23.05
CA MET A 24 17.89 19.06 23.44
C MET A 24 18.71 18.90 22.16
N SER A 25 19.32 19.99 21.73
CA SER A 25 20.42 19.98 20.78
C SER A 25 21.66 19.43 21.48
N THR A 26 21.76 18.11 21.58
CA THR A 26 23.06 17.48 21.76
C THR A 26 23.75 17.59 20.40
N ALA A 27 24.73 18.45 20.29
CA ALA A 27 25.74 18.39 19.26
C ALA A 27 26.59 17.14 19.49
N ALA A 28 26.02 15.95 19.30
CA ALA A 28 26.77 14.74 19.06
C ALA A 28 27.42 14.93 17.71
N LEU A 29 28.74 14.84 17.64
CA LEU A 29 29.50 14.73 16.41
C LEU A 29 28.80 13.68 15.56
N ALA A 30 28.15 14.13 14.48
CA ALA A 30 27.27 13.31 13.67
C ALA A 30 28.11 12.25 12.95
N GLN A 31 28.24 11.09 13.57
CA GLN A 31 28.89 9.94 12.96
C GLN A 31 27.84 9.32 12.04
N HIS A 32 28.04 9.50 10.74
CA HIS A 32 27.17 8.92 9.72
C HIS A 32 27.08 7.40 9.92
N SER A 33 25.86 6.89 10.13
CA SER A 33 25.66 5.46 10.34
C SER A 33 25.97 4.69 9.05
N PRO A 34 26.78 3.62 9.10
CA PRO A 34 27.03 2.76 7.95
C PRO A 34 25.76 2.03 7.47
N ALA A 35 24.68 2.05 8.26
CA ALA A 35 23.42 1.44 7.91
C ALA A 35 22.52 2.34 7.02
N LEU A 36 22.88 3.62 6.84
CA LEU A 36 22.13 4.58 6.02
C LEU A 36 23.00 5.11 4.88
N ASP A 37 22.36 5.52 3.79
CA ASP A 37 23.00 6.22 2.68
C ASP A 37 22.42 7.63 2.58
N ARG A 38 23.21 8.61 2.13
CA ARG A 38 22.71 9.97 1.91
C ARG A 38 21.64 10.00 0.83
N ALA A 39 21.87 9.31 -0.25
CA ALA A 39 20.86 9.06 -1.27
C ALA A 39 21.01 7.64 -1.79
N SER A 40 19.90 6.98 -2.07
CA SER A 40 19.93 5.67 -2.70
C SER A 40 18.72 5.44 -3.60
N LEU A 41 18.98 4.82 -4.74
CA LEU A 41 17.98 4.39 -5.70
C LEU A 41 17.97 2.86 -5.78
N TRP A 42 16.81 2.26 -5.60
CA TRP A 42 16.58 0.83 -5.76
C TRP A 42 15.77 0.60 -7.02
N VAL A 43 16.20 -0.32 -7.85
CA VAL A 43 15.45 -0.74 -9.04
C VAL A 43 15.50 -2.25 -9.13
N GLY A 44 14.37 -2.88 -9.26
CA GLY A 44 14.31 -4.34 -9.28
C GLY A 44 12.99 -4.91 -9.70
N GLY A 45 12.90 -6.22 -9.57
CA GLY A 45 11.72 -7.03 -9.84
C GLY A 45 11.23 -7.72 -8.57
N TYR A 46 9.95 -7.64 -8.35
CA TYR A 46 9.24 -8.32 -7.29
C TYR A 46 8.47 -9.49 -7.90
N TYR A 47 8.95 -10.72 -7.66
CA TYR A 47 8.27 -11.95 -8.08
C TYR A 47 7.21 -12.29 -7.04
N THR A 48 5.98 -11.87 -7.31
CA THR A 48 4.87 -11.98 -6.37
C THR A 48 3.99 -13.18 -6.63
N HIS A 49 3.63 -13.88 -5.55
CA HIS A 49 2.41 -14.67 -5.49
C HIS A 49 1.25 -13.74 -5.11
N MET A 50 0.17 -13.81 -5.87
CA MET A 50 -0.98 -12.94 -5.75
C MET A 50 -2.25 -13.76 -5.56
N ASP A 51 -3.03 -13.44 -4.52
CA ASP A 51 -4.39 -13.92 -4.31
C ASP A 51 -5.33 -12.71 -4.35
N THR A 52 -6.32 -12.73 -5.22
CA THR A 52 -7.20 -11.59 -5.45
C THR A 52 -8.65 -12.00 -5.43
N VAL A 53 -9.40 -11.51 -4.46
CA VAL A 53 -10.85 -11.72 -4.34
C VAL A 53 -11.56 -10.38 -4.52
N ILE A 54 -12.49 -10.34 -5.48
CA ILE A 54 -13.40 -9.22 -5.68
C ILE A 54 -14.77 -9.67 -5.21
N GLY A 55 -15.36 -8.94 -4.25
CA GLY A 55 -16.69 -9.19 -3.74
C GLY A 55 -17.64 -8.07 -4.10
N ALA A 56 -18.90 -8.40 -4.36
CA ALA A 56 -19.98 -7.45 -4.48
C ALA A 56 -21.18 -7.94 -3.66
N SER A 57 -21.77 -7.07 -2.84
CA SER A 57 -23.01 -7.35 -2.13
C SER A 57 -24.01 -6.22 -2.36
N ASP A 58 -25.32 -6.55 -2.38
CA ASP A 58 -26.32 -5.53 -2.30
C ASP A 58 -26.42 -4.94 -0.87
N LYS A 59 -27.11 -3.82 -0.69
CA LYS A 59 -27.31 -3.20 0.63
C LYS A 59 -28.12 -4.08 1.60
N SER A 60 -28.91 -5.00 1.10
CA SER A 60 -29.71 -5.93 1.91
C SER A 60 -28.89 -7.13 2.39
N GLY A 61 -27.70 -7.34 1.84
CA GLY A 61 -26.83 -8.47 2.17
C GLY A 61 -27.29 -9.82 1.60
N ASN A 62 -28.37 -9.81 0.80
CA ASN A 62 -28.99 -11.03 0.30
C ASN A 62 -28.35 -11.60 -0.97
N HIS A 63 -27.55 -10.80 -1.69
CA HIS A 63 -26.83 -11.22 -2.87
C HIS A 63 -25.34 -10.98 -2.66
N TYR A 64 -24.64 -11.98 -2.17
CA TYR A 64 -23.20 -11.98 -2.01
C TYR A 64 -22.55 -12.76 -3.16
N GLY A 65 -21.87 -12.07 -4.05
CA GLY A 65 -21.07 -12.67 -5.09
C GLY A 65 -19.60 -12.35 -4.86
N SER A 66 -18.73 -13.35 -4.85
CA SER A 66 -17.28 -13.14 -4.87
C SER A 66 -16.69 -13.87 -6.06
N VAL A 67 -15.70 -13.25 -6.69
CA VAL A 67 -14.92 -13.81 -7.78
C VAL A 67 -13.47 -13.86 -7.34
N ASP A 68 -12.93 -15.05 -7.31
CA ASP A 68 -11.50 -15.31 -7.12
C ASP A 68 -10.85 -15.26 -8.50
N LEU A 69 -9.98 -14.26 -8.72
CA LEU A 69 -9.41 -14.04 -10.04
C LEU A 69 -8.48 -15.18 -10.47
N GLU A 70 -7.78 -15.78 -9.54
CA GLU A 70 -6.85 -16.87 -9.81
C GLU A 70 -7.60 -18.17 -10.06
N ASN A 71 -8.56 -18.54 -9.23
CA ASN A 71 -9.28 -19.81 -9.31
C ASN A 71 -10.42 -19.77 -10.34
N ASP A 72 -11.23 -18.71 -10.35
CA ASP A 72 -12.40 -18.61 -11.21
C ASP A 72 -12.02 -18.13 -12.63
N LEU A 73 -11.23 -17.07 -12.73
CA LEU A 73 -10.84 -16.47 -14.01
C LEU A 73 -9.48 -16.98 -14.53
N GLY A 74 -8.77 -17.79 -13.75
CA GLY A 74 -7.51 -18.41 -14.13
C GLY A 74 -6.39 -17.40 -14.37
N PHE A 75 -6.38 -16.29 -13.61
CA PHE A 75 -5.24 -15.38 -13.61
C PHE A 75 -4.00 -16.08 -13.09
N ASP A 76 -2.85 -15.73 -13.66
CA ASP A 76 -1.60 -16.26 -13.15
C ASP A 76 -1.38 -15.77 -11.72
N SER A 77 -1.23 -16.68 -10.79
CA SER A 77 -0.97 -16.38 -9.38
C SER A 77 0.43 -15.80 -9.15
N HIS A 78 1.34 -15.95 -10.12
CA HIS A 78 2.71 -15.43 -10.02
C HIS A 78 2.97 -14.39 -11.10
N LYS A 79 3.57 -13.27 -10.71
CA LYS A 79 3.98 -12.21 -11.65
C LYS A 79 5.20 -11.47 -11.16
N THR A 80 6.11 -11.19 -12.08
CA THR A 80 7.19 -10.22 -11.83
C THR A 80 6.69 -8.82 -12.06
N THR A 81 6.78 -7.98 -11.04
CA THR A 81 6.33 -6.60 -11.04
C THR A 81 7.55 -5.68 -10.87
N PRO A 82 7.78 -4.72 -11.76
CA PRO A 82 8.85 -3.75 -11.58
C PRO A 82 8.57 -2.87 -10.35
N ARG A 83 9.62 -2.61 -9.57
CA ARG A 83 9.56 -1.75 -8.38
C ARG A 83 10.77 -0.84 -8.33
N ALA A 84 10.54 0.41 -7.94
CA ALA A 84 11.58 1.38 -7.72
C ALA A 84 11.36 2.07 -6.37
N ARG A 85 12.46 2.30 -5.63
CA ARG A 85 12.46 3.06 -4.37
C ARG A 85 13.59 4.09 -4.41
N LEU A 86 13.29 5.27 -3.90
CA LEU A 86 14.26 6.34 -3.71
C LEU A 86 14.24 6.76 -2.25
N ASP A 87 15.39 6.69 -1.60
CA ASP A 87 15.59 7.21 -0.25
C ASP A 87 16.65 8.30 -0.29
N PHE A 88 16.43 9.39 0.44
CA PHE A 88 17.48 10.40 0.65
C PHE A 88 17.37 11.04 2.03
N LEU A 89 18.53 11.30 2.65
CA LEU A 89 18.63 11.94 3.95
C LEU A 89 18.85 13.45 3.81
N ILE A 90 18.26 14.17 4.74
CA ILE A 90 18.54 15.58 5.02
C ILE A 90 19.24 15.60 6.36
N GLY A 91 20.57 15.81 6.34
CA GLY A 91 21.42 15.58 7.52
C GLY A 91 21.62 14.08 7.77
N ASP A 92 21.76 13.67 9.05
CA ASP A 92 22.19 12.32 9.41
C ASP A 92 21.05 11.42 9.90
N HIS A 93 19.90 12.00 10.27
CA HIS A 93 18.83 11.29 10.99
C HIS A 93 17.45 11.43 10.38
N GLN A 94 17.29 12.17 9.29
CA GLN A 94 15.97 12.41 8.72
C GLN A 94 16.04 12.48 7.21
N GLY A 95 14.95 12.13 6.55
CA GLY A 95 14.92 12.15 5.09
C GLY A 95 13.57 11.75 4.52
N PHE A 96 13.56 11.54 3.24
CA PHE A 96 12.38 11.12 2.49
C PHE A 96 12.59 9.75 1.87
N SER A 97 11.50 9.00 1.79
CA SER A 97 11.42 7.71 1.11
C SER A 97 10.26 7.74 0.13
N PHE A 98 10.52 7.32 -1.09
CA PHE A 98 9.51 7.14 -2.14
C PHE A 98 9.56 5.70 -2.61
N ASP A 99 8.40 5.08 -2.80
CA ASP A 99 8.28 3.71 -3.31
C ASP A 99 7.20 3.67 -4.38
N TYR A 100 7.45 2.96 -5.47
CA TYR A 100 6.49 2.81 -6.55
C TYR A 100 6.57 1.41 -7.17
N TYR A 101 5.40 0.80 -7.40
CA TYR A 101 5.27 -0.40 -8.20
C TYR A 101 3.92 -0.44 -8.94
N ASP A 102 3.89 -1.18 -10.05
CA ASP A 102 2.74 -1.27 -10.95
C ASP A 102 2.55 -2.73 -11.38
N ALA A 103 1.46 -3.35 -10.95
CA ALA A 103 1.09 -4.72 -11.26
C ALA A 103 -0.08 -4.75 -12.25
N ARG A 104 0.18 -5.21 -13.49
CA ARG A 104 -0.83 -5.34 -14.55
C ARG A 104 -1.02 -6.80 -14.90
N ARG A 105 -2.26 -7.26 -14.86
CA ARG A 105 -2.62 -8.64 -15.21
C ARG A 105 -3.76 -8.65 -16.22
N THR A 106 -3.69 -9.55 -17.17
CA THR A 106 -4.76 -9.79 -18.15
C THR A 106 -4.85 -11.28 -18.42
N ARG A 107 -6.06 -11.81 -18.41
CA ARG A 107 -6.33 -13.22 -18.74
C ARG A 107 -7.60 -13.34 -19.55
N THR A 108 -7.62 -14.31 -20.45
CA THR A 108 -8.81 -14.75 -21.15
C THR A 108 -9.01 -16.23 -20.86
N LYS A 109 -10.19 -16.61 -20.39
CA LYS A 109 -10.53 -18.00 -20.04
C LYS A 109 -12.01 -18.23 -20.28
N SER A 110 -12.36 -19.46 -20.66
CA SER A 110 -13.75 -19.89 -20.65
C SER A 110 -14.22 -20.09 -19.23
N MET A 111 -15.38 -19.54 -18.91
CA MET A 111 -15.95 -19.57 -17.57
C MET A 111 -16.54 -20.95 -17.26
N THR A 112 -16.35 -21.40 -16.02
CA THR A 112 -16.90 -22.68 -15.55
C THR A 112 -18.24 -22.51 -14.82
N ARG A 113 -18.57 -21.28 -14.42
CA ARG A 113 -19.84 -20.93 -13.75
C ARG A 113 -20.27 -19.52 -14.13
N ASP A 114 -21.57 -19.22 -13.98
CA ASP A 114 -22.10 -17.87 -14.12
C ASP A 114 -21.61 -17.01 -12.95
N PHE A 115 -21.36 -15.73 -13.20
CA PHE A 115 -21.01 -14.76 -12.17
C PHE A 115 -21.49 -13.35 -12.53
N SER A 116 -21.65 -12.52 -11.53
CA SER A 116 -22.06 -11.12 -11.71
C SER A 116 -20.91 -10.18 -11.36
N TYR A 117 -20.68 -9.18 -12.23
CA TYR A 117 -19.72 -8.11 -11.98
C TYR A 117 -20.22 -6.79 -12.57
N GLY A 118 -20.17 -5.70 -11.78
CA GLY A 118 -20.62 -4.38 -12.23
C GLY A 118 -22.08 -4.32 -12.69
N GLY A 119 -22.96 -5.15 -12.11
CA GLY A 119 -24.37 -5.25 -12.48
C GLY A 119 -24.65 -6.08 -13.75
N THR A 120 -23.64 -6.74 -14.31
CA THR A 120 -23.76 -7.60 -15.50
C THR A 120 -23.58 -9.06 -15.12
N ASN A 121 -24.50 -9.93 -15.60
CA ASN A 121 -24.44 -11.37 -15.40
C ASN A 121 -23.75 -12.05 -16.57
N TYR A 122 -22.53 -12.54 -16.36
CA TYR A 122 -21.73 -13.27 -17.34
C TYR A 122 -22.05 -14.76 -17.28
N ILE A 123 -22.20 -15.40 -18.45
CA ILE A 123 -22.61 -16.80 -18.56
C ILE A 123 -21.41 -17.75 -18.59
N ALA A 124 -21.66 -18.94 -18.00
CA ALA A 124 -20.71 -20.06 -18.10
C ALA A 124 -20.51 -20.51 -19.55
N SER A 125 -19.40 -21.19 -19.81
CA SER A 125 -18.96 -21.66 -21.13
C SER A 125 -18.59 -20.61 -22.16
N ALA A 126 -18.89 -19.33 -21.91
CA ALA A 126 -18.41 -18.23 -22.73
C ALA A 126 -16.98 -17.83 -22.39
N SER A 127 -16.26 -17.25 -23.34
CA SER A 127 -14.94 -16.73 -23.12
C SER A 127 -15.02 -15.34 -22.47
N ALA A 128 -14.46 -15.21 -21.27
CA ALA A 128 -14.35 -13.92 -20.58
C ALA A 128 -12.90 -13.45 -20.53
N ARG A 129 -12.68 -12.17 -20.75
CA ARG A 129 -11.39 -11.49 -20.62
C ARG A 129 -11.41 -10.58 -19.41
N GLY A 130 -10.59 -10.90 -18.43
CA GLY A 130 -10.35 -10.09 -17.25
C GLY A 130 -9.07 -9.25 -17.38
N LYS A 131 -9.10 -8.02 -16.91
CA LYS A 131 -7.92 -7.16 -16.72
C LYS A 131 -7.95 -6.59 -15.31
N LEU A 132 -6.79 -6.62 -14.63
CA LEU A 132 -6.59 -6.00 -13.34
C LEU A 132 -5.28 -5.23 -13.38
N ASN A 133 -5.36 -3.94 -13.17
CA ASN A 133 -4.19 -3.08 -12.99
C ASN A 133 -4.23 -2.53 -11.57
N PHE A 134 -3.14 -2.70 -10.86
CA PHE A 134 -2.94 -2.15 -9.54
C PHE A 134 -1.65 -1.35 -9.52
N ASN A 135 -1.72 -0.09 -9.16
CA ASN A 135 -0.56 0.76 -8.97
C ASN A 135 -0.53 1.30 -7.54
N PHE A 136 0.68 1.35 -7.01
CA PHE A 136 0.96 1.85 -5.68
C PHE A 136 2.12 2.83 -5.75
N GLY A 137 1.95 3.97 -5.08
CA GLY A 137 2.99 4.95 -4.87
C GLY A 137 2.94 5.45 -3.44
N SER A 138 4.09 5.74 -2.85
CA SER A 138 4.13 6.34 -1.52
C SER A 138 5.25 7.33 -1.39
N ALA A 139 5.03 8.32 -0.52
CA ALA A 139 6.02 9.29 -0.11
C ALA A 139 5.93 9.45 1.41
N ALA A 140 7.06 9.35 2.10
CA ALA A 140 7.13 9.48 3.55
C ALA A 140 8.36 10.25 3.98
N TYR A 141 8.20 11.03 5.03
CA TYR A 141 9.28 11.62 5.78
C TYR A 141 9.63 10.68 6.94
N ARG A 142 10.91 10.33 7.07
CA ARG A 142 11.42 9.37 8.06
C ARG A 142 12.41 10.02 9.00
N TRP A 143 12.30 9.69 10.28
CA TRP A 143 13.32 9.93 11.30
C TRP A 143 14.02 8.62 11.63
N TRP A 144 15.33 8.68 11.66
CA TRP A 144 16.18 7.56 12.06
C TRP A 144 16.78 7.84 13.43
N MET A 145 16.62 6.91 14.35
CA MET A 145 17.14 6.92 15.71
C MET A 145 18.20 5.85 15.84
N GLY A 146 19.24 6.15 16.60
CA GLY A 146 20.40 5.27 16.77
C GLY A 146 21.61 5.78 15.99
N SER A 147 22.73 5.18 16.25
CA SER A 147 24.02 5.49 15.64
C SER A 147 24.84 4.20 15.49
N GLY A 148 25.87 4.21 14.65
CA GLY A 148 26.64 3.01 14.37
C GLY A 148 25.90 2.02 13.49
N ASN A 149 25.95 0.74 13.84
CA ASN A 149 25.48 -0.33 12.97
C ASN A 149 23.97 -0.52 12.97
N ASP A 150 23.27 -0.09 14.02
CA ASP A 150 21.85 -0.25 14.19
C ASP A 150 21.13 1.09 14.19
N VAL A 151 20.10 1.21 13.34
CA VAL A 151 19.22 2.37 13.32
C VAL A 151 17.76 1.93 13.20
N PHE A 152 16.89 2.65 13.90
CA PHE A 152 15.45 2.47 13.86
C PHE A 152 14.80 3.70 13.26
N GLY A 153 13.89 3.51 12.34
CA GLY A 153 13.18 4.58 11.66
C GLY A 153 11.69 4.58 11.96
N ILE A 154 11.14 5.77 12.13
CA ILE A 154 9.71 6.03 12.10
C ILE A 154 9.41 7.03 11.01
N GLY A 155 8.38 6.79 10.21
CA GLY A 155 8.03 7.64 9.09
C GLY A 155 6.53 7.96 9.05
N LEU A 156 6.22 9.17 8.64
CA LEU A 156 4.87 9.61 8.34
C LEU A 156 4.81 10.09 6.90
N GLY A 157 3.72 9.73 6.22
CA GLY A 157 3.60 10.09 4.81
C GLY A 157 2.21 9.85 4.26
N ALA A 158 2.16 9.74 2.94
CA ALA A 158 0.95 9.42 2.21
C ALA A 158 1.23 8.31 1.19
N ALA A 159 0.24 7.45 1.00
CA ALA A 159 0.23 6.46 -0.05
C ALA A 159 -0.89 6.76 -1.04
N TYR A 160 -0.57 6.61 -2.32
CA TYR A 160 -1.51 6.59 -3.43
C TYR A 160 -1.67 5.15 -3.88
N TYR A 161 -2.89 4.75 -4.13
CA TYR A 161 -3.20 3.49 -4.79
C TYR A 161 -4.31 3.68 -5.82
N GLY A 162 -4.15 3.00 -6.94
CA GLY A 162 -5.12 2.96 -8.00
C GLY A 162 -5.41 1.52 -8.39
N VAL A 163 -6.69 1.21 -8.55
CA VAL A 163 -7.18 -0.09 -8.99
C VAL A 163 -8.04 0.13 -10.21
N HIS A 164 -7.73 -0.58 -11.28
CA HIS A 164 -8.58 -0.65 -12.46
C HIS A 164 -8.86 -2.11 -12.78
N ALA A 165 -10.12 -2.51 -12.64
CA ALA A 165 -10.58 -3.84 -13.00
C ALA A 165 -11.57 -3.75 -14.15
N SER A 166 -11.45 -4.62 -15.14
CA SER A 166 -12.43 -4.74 -16.21
C SER A 166 -12.64 -6.20 -16.60
N ILE A 167 -13.88 -6.54 -16.89
CA ILE A 167 -14.29 -7.85 -17.38
C ILE A 167 -15.10 -7.62 -18.66
N SER A 168 -14.77 -8.36 -19.71
CA SER A 168 -15.52 -8.39 -20.95
C SER A 168 -15.76 -9.82 -21.40
N GLY A 169 -16.94 -10.11 -21.90
CA GLY A 169 -17.36 -11.45 -22.30
C GLY A 169 -18.83 -11.49 -22.66
N GLU A 170 -19.36 -12.70 -22.86
CA GLU A 170 -20.78 -12.89 -23.11
C GLU A 170 -21.58 -12.82 -21.82
N ALA A 171 -22.67 -12.10 -21.87
CA ALA A 171 -23.58 -11.90 -20.75
C ALA A 171 -25.02 -12.14 -21.18
N ARG A 172 -25.89 -12.51 -20.24
CA ARG A 172 -27.33 -12.63 -20.46
C ARG A 172 -28.00 -11.33 -20.08
N LEU A 173 -28.68 -10.73 -21.05
CA LEU A 173 -29.47 -9.53 -20.87
C LEU A 173 -30.89 -9.80 -21.46
N ASN A 174 -31.95 -9.76 -20.65
CA ASN A 174 -33.32 -10.04 -21.07
C ASN A 174 -33.48 -11.35 -21.90
N ASP A 175 -32.82 -12.44 -21.43
CA ASP A 175 -32.74 -13.74 -22.09
C ASP A 175 -31.99 -13.80 -23.42
N GLU A 176 -31.41 -12.72 -23.89
CA GLU A 176 -30.50 -12.69 -25.02
C GLU A 176 -29.02 -12.73 -24.59
N VAL A 177 -28.18 -13.43 -25.37
CA VAL A 177 -26.74 -13.47 -25.17
C VAL A 177 -26.09 -12.33 -25.94
N VAL A 178 -25.47 -11.42 -25.25
CA VAL A 178 -24.81 -10.24 -25.83
C VAL A 178 -23.37 -10.10 -25.38
N GLN A 179 -22.53 -9.45 -26.16
CA GLN A 179 -21.22 -9.06 -25.71
C GLN A 179 -21.33 -7.88 -24.73
N ALA A 180 -20.81 -8.07 -23.54
CA ALA A 180 -20.86 -7.07 -22.48
C ALA A 180 -19.45 -6.77 -21.94
N SER A 181 -19.28 -5.58 -21.43
CA SER A 181 -18.06 -5.15 -20.76
C SER A 181 -18.40 -4.30 -19.55
N SER A 182 -17.86 -4.69 -18.40
CA SER A 182 -17.97 -3.93 -17.16
C SER A 182 -16.60 -3.52 -16.67
N SER A 183 -16.44 -2.28 -16.21
CA SER A 183 -15.18 -1.77 -15.69
C SER A 183 -15.42 -0.94 -14.43
N SER A 184 -14.46 -1.02 -13.51
CA SER A 184 -14.38 -0.18 -12.32
C SER A 184 -12.97 0.39 -12.21
N SER A 185 -12.89 1.67 -11.91
CA SER A 185 -11.62 2.36 -11.70
C SER A 185 -11.73 3.26 -10.49
N GLU A 186 -10.86 3.00 -9.52
CA GLU A 186 -10.83 3.76 -8.28
C GLU A 186 -9.40 4.13 -7.94
N ASN A 187 -9.22 5.32 -7.40
CA ASN A 187 -7.95 5.77 -6.88
C ASN A 187 -8.15 6.51 -5.55
N ALA A 188 -7.13 6.45 -4.71
CA ALA A 188 -7.21 7.09 -3.42
C ALA A 188 -5.83 7.44 -2.86
N TRP A 189 -5.81 8.51 -2.08
CA TRP A 189 -4.73 8.88 -1.19
C TRP A 189 -5.10 8.55 0.24
N ALA A 190 -4.15 8.06 1.01
CA ALA A 190 -4.36 7.79 2.42
C ALA A 190 -3.10 8.09 3.24
N PRO A 191 -3.26 8.49 4.52
CA PRO A 191 -2.13 8.65 5.43
C PRO A 191 -1.44 7.31 5.66
N MET A 192 -0.12 7.35 5.79
CA MET A 192 0.73 6.18 5.96
C MET A 192 1.68 6.36 7.13
N LEU A 193 1.78 5.33 7.95
CA LEU A 193 2.83 5.18 8.97
C LEU A 193 3.86 4.16 8.47
N GLN A 194 5.14 4.45 8.69
CA GLN A 194 6.23 3.54 8.39
C GLN A 194 7.10 3.30 9.61
N LEU A 195 7.59 2.07 9.75
CA LEU A 195 8.64 1.69 10.70
C LEU A 195 9.75 1.02 9.91
N GLY A 196 10.98 1.25 10.31
CA GLY A 196 12.14 0.67 9.66
C GLY A 196 13.20 0.30 10.69
N TRP A 197 13.91 -0.76 10.40
CA TRP A 197 15.14 -1.11 11.09
C TRP A 197 16.21 -1.45 10.05
N ARG A 198 17.42 -0.99 10.31
CA ARG A 198 18.59 -1.25 9.46
C ARG A 198 19.73 -1.71 10.35
N HIS A 199 20.42 -2.75 9.92
CA HIS A 199 21.62 -3.25 10.57
C HIS A 199 22.75 -3.40 9.55
N ALA A 200 23.89 -2.80 9.82
CA ALA A 200 25.09 -2.96 9.03
C ALA A 200 26.03 -3.96 9.71
N PHE A 201 26.19 -5.15 9.12
CA PHE A 201 27.19 -6.12 9.59
C PHE A 201 28.63 -5.65 9.29
N ALA A 202 28.76 -4.96 8.16
CA ALA A 202 30.00 -4.35 7.67
C ALA A 202 29.63 -3.23 6.69
N ASN A 203 30.60 -2.50 6.20
CA ASN A 203 30.38 -1.48 5.16
C ASN A 203 29.82 -2.05 3.85
N THR A 204 29.94 -3.36 3.66
CA THR A 204 29.54 -4.06 2.45
C THR A 204 28.27 -4.91 2.62
N MET A 205 27.77 -5.10 3.84
CA MET A 205 26.64 -5.98 4.10
C MET A 205 25.65 -5.33 5.06
N ARG A 206 24.38 -5.34 4.67
CA ARG A 206 23.29 -4.78 5.47
C ARG A 206 22.08 -5.71 5.48
N MET A 207 21.31 -5.63 6.54
CA MET A 207 19.99 -6.22 6.65
C MET A 207 19.00 -5.14 7.03
N TYR A 208 17.74 -5.30 6.61
CA TYR A 208 16.69 -4.37 6.98
C TYR A 208 15.34 -5.05 7.15
N VAL A 209 14.49 -4.40 7.93
CA VAL A 209 13.06 -4.68 8.04
C VAL A 209 12.31 -3.38 7.82
N ASP A 210 11.34 -3.41 6.94
CA ASP A 210 10.41 -2.29 6.71
C ASP A 210 8.99 -2.75 6.95
N LEU A 211 8.23 -1.96 7.70
CA LEU A 211 6.80 -2.12 7.93
C LEU A 211 6.09 -0.84 7.51
N SER A 212 4.93 -0.97 6.89
CA SER A 212 4.08 0.19 6.66
C SER A 212 2.60 -0.15 6.82
N GLY A 213 1.86 0.82 7.33
CA GLY A 213 0.42 0.74 7.49
C GLY A 213 -0.25 1.96 6.89
N VAL A 214 -1.30 1.71 6.11
CA VAL A 214 -2.16 2.73 5.52
C VAL A 214 -3.57 2.45 5.98
N LYS A 215 -4.28 3.45 6.47
CA LYS A 215 -5.68 3.33 6.82
C LYS A 215 -6.45 4.53 6.30
N ARG A 216 -7.54 4.25 5.62
CA ARG A 216 -8.48 5.26 5.16
C ARG A 216 -9.88 4.93 5.63
N ASN A 217 -10.47 5.85 6.36
CA ASN A 217 -11.88 5.79 6.76
C ASN A 217 -12.61 6.87 5.96
N SER A 218 -13.36 6.47 4.95
CA SER A 218 -14.18 7.38 4.14
C SER A 218 -15.50 6.68 3.84
N SER A 219 -16.58 7.46 3.78
CA SER A 219 -17.93 6.95 3.45
C SER A 219 -18.01 6.36 2.04
N ARG A 220 -17.15 6.81 1.11
CA ARG A 220 -17.15 6.32 -0.28
C ARG A 220 -16.16 5.20 -0.52
N LEU A 221 -14.93 5.34 -0.05
CA LEU A 221 -13.87 4.34 -0.19
C LEU A 221 -13.07 4.26 1.11
N GLY A 222 -13.21 3.17 1.82
CA GLY A 222 -12.47 2.85 3.04
C GLY A 222 -11.55 1.65 2.83
N GLY A 223 -10.65 1.42 3.77
CA GLY A 223 -9.80 0.23 3.75
C GLY A 223 -8.48 0.40 4.48
N HIS A 224 -7.70 -0.66 4.41
CA HIS A 224 -6.36 -0.69 5.00
C HIS A 224 -5.39 -1.46 4.10
N ILE A 225 -4.13 -1.06 4.17
CA ILE A 225 -3.02 -1.74 3.51
C ILE A 225 -1.93 -1.92 4.55
N TYR A 226 -1.43 -3.14 4.67
CA TYR A 226 -0.27 -3.47 5.49
C TYR A 226 0.81 -4.05 4.61
N ASN A 227 2.03 -3.53 4.75
CA ASN A 227 3.20 -4.06 4.07
C ASN A 227 4.24 -4.41 5.11
N ALA A 228 4.92 -5.51 4.90
CA ALA A 228 6.07 -5.95 5.68
C ALA A 228 7.11 -6.50 4.72
N SER A 229 8.36 -6.16 4.93
CA SER A 229 9.46 -6.74 4.18
C SER A 229 10.71 -6.91 5.04
N VAL A 230 11.48 -7.93 4.71
CA VAL A 230 12.82 -8.16 5.24
C VAL A 230 13.76 -8.36 4.08
N GLY A 231 14.91 -7.71 4.11
CA GLY A 231 15.86 -7.77 3.03
C GLY A 231 17.31 -7.77 3.49
N PHE A 232 18.13 -8.27 2.60
CA PHE A 232 19.58 -8.32 2.73
C PHE A 232 20.22 -7.64 1.53
N GLU A 233 21.27 -6.86 1.77
CA GLU A 233 22.00 -6.10 0.78
C GLU A 233 23.49 -6.42 0.87
N TRP A 234 24.09 -6.60 -0.29
CA TRP A 234 25.52 -6.77 -0.44
C TRP A 234 26.07 -5.74 -1.43
N PHE A 235 27.07 -4.99 -1.01
CA PHE A 235 27.74 -3.95 -1.79
C PHE A 235 29.13 -4.43 -2.22
N PRO A 236 29.25 -5.13 -3.37
CA PRO A 236 30.55 -5.50 -3.91
C PRO A 236 31.36 -4.28 -4.38
N TRP A 237 30.68 -3.18 -4.68
CA TRP A 237 31.27 -1.89 -5.04
C TRP A 237 30.77 -0.79 -4.12
N GLU A 238 31.54 0.28 -4.02
CA GLU A 238 31.23 1.39 -3.12
C GLU A 238 29.84 1.99 -3.36
N HIS A 239 29.47 2.15 -4.62
CA HIS A 239 28.23 2.83 -5.03
C HIS A 239 27.13 1.89 -5.53
N VAL A 240 27.41 0.60 -5.71
CA VAL A 240 26.47 -0.35 -6.29
C VAL A 240 26.36 -1.59 -5.42
N GLY A 241 25.14 -1.91 -5.02
CA GLY A 241 24.79 -3.10 -4.29
C GLY A 241 23.76 -3.95 -5.00
N LEU A 242 23.72 -5.22 -4.61
CA LEU A 242 22.68 -6.16 -4.95
C LEU A 242 21.89 -6.50 -3.69
N GLY A 243 20.61 -6.65 -3.82
CA GLY A 243 19.76 -7.00 -2.70
C GLY A 243 18.71 -8.03 -3.03
N ALA A 244 18.36 -8.79 -2.00
CA ALA A 244 17.23 -9.69 -1.99
C ALA A 244 16.30 -9.31 -0.85
N GLU A 245 15.02 -9.28 -1.11
CA GLU A 245 13.96 -8.95 -0.15
C GLU A 245 12.86 -9.99 -0.24
N TYR A 246 12.27 -10.36 0.89
CA TYR A 246 10.99 -11.05 0.91
C TYR A 246 9.93 -10.10 1.45
N GLY A 247 8.90 -9.87 0.65
CA GLY A 247 7.82 -8.95 0.94
C GLY A 247 6.48 -9.64 1.15
N TYR A 248 5.66 -9.04 1.99
CA TYR A 248 4.25 -9.37 2.18
C TYR A 248 3.43 -8.09 2.17
N SER A 249 2.34 -8.08 1.42
CA SER A 249 1.38 -6.98 1.38
C SER A 249 -0.04 -7.52 1.45
N ARG A 250 -0.87 -6.93 2.30
CA ARG A 250 -2.31 -7.20 2.36
C ARG A 250 -3.06 -5.90 2.13
N ILE A 251 -3.94 -5.93 1.16
CA ILE A 251 -4.76 -4.80 0.73
C ILE A 251 -6.22 -5.22 0.90
N SER A 252 -6.98 -4.48 1.68
CA SER A 252 -8.41 -4.68 1.85
C SER A 252 -9.10 -3.33 1.66
N LEU A 253 -9.85 -3.21 0.59
CA LEU A 253 -10.57 -2.00 0.20
C LEU A 253 -12.05 -2.30 0.15
N HIS A 254 -12.85 -1.37 0.65
CA HIS A 254 -14.31 -1.47 0.67
C HIS A 254 -14.86 -0.17 0.09
N GLN A 255 -15.73 -0.30 -0.89
CA GLN A 255 -16.43 0.82 -1.49
C GLN A 255 -17.92 0.73 -1.21
N HIS A 256 -18.49 1.81 -0.69
CA HIS A 256 -19.94 1.94 -0.49
C HIS A 256 -20.49 2.78 -1.63
N ARG A 257 -21.31 2.18 -2.49
CA ARG A 257 -22.07 2.87 -3.51
C ARG A 257 -23.56 2.92 -3.10
N GLU A 258 -24.35 3.74 -3.78
CA GLU A 258 -25.78 3.89 -3.43
C GLU A 258 -26.57 2.57 -3.53
N HIS A 259 -26.18 1.64 -4.40
CA HIS A 259 -26.88 0.38 -4.65
C HIS A 259 -26.07 -0.87 -4.35
N PHE A 260 -24.72 -0.78 -4.28
CA PHE A 260 -23.83 -1.92 -4.11
C PHE A 260 -22.70 -1.59 -3.14
N ASN A 261 -22.24 -2.61 -2.43
CA ASN A 261 -21.00 -2.58 -1.68
C ASN A 261 -19.98 -3.44 -2.42
N ASP A 262 -18.91 -2.84 -2.90
CA ASP A 262 -17.82 -3.55 -3.55
C ASP A 262 -16.66 -3.72 -2.57
N GLY A 263 -16.06 -4.91 -2.57
CA GLY A 263 -14.87 -5.24 -1.78
C GLY A 263 -13.76 -5.77 -2.67
N LEU A 264 -12.53 -5.39 -2.36
CA LEU A 264 -11.32 -5.92 -2.99
C LEU A 264 -10.36 -6.35 -1.90
N ASP A 265 -10.11 -7.64 -1.82
CA ASP A 265 -9.06 -8.21 -0.98
C ASP A 265 -7.94 -8.76 -1.87
N MET A 266 -6.72 -8.26 -1.66
CA MET A 266 -5.53 -8.70 -2.38
C MET A 266 -4.43 -9.03 -1.39
N LYS A 267 -3.74 -10.14 -1.63
CA LYS A 267 -2.51 -10.50 -0.92
C LYS A 267 -1.39 -10.64 -1.93
N PHE A 268 -0.26 -10.07 -1.61
CA PHE A 268 0.98 -10.20 -2.36
C PHE A 268 2.05 -10.74 -1.42
N SER A 269 2.75 -11.77 -1.85
CA SER A 269 3.91 -12.28 -1.10
C SER A 269 4.95 -12.82 -2.07
N GLY A 270 6.22 -12.67 -1.73
CA GLY A 270 7.27 -13.27 -2.54
C GLY A 270 8.62 -12.57 -2.44
N PRO A 271 9.61 -13.11 -3.15
CA PRO A 271 10.95 -12.54 -3.20
C PRO A 271 11.06 -11.40 -4.21
N SER A 272 11.93 -10.45 -3.91
CA SER A 272 12.40 -9.41 -4.82
C SER A 272 13.90 -9.50 -4.99
N LEU A 273 14.38 -9.19 -6.18
CA LEU A 273 15.78 -8.95 -6.46
C LEU A 273 15.92 -7.53 -7.01
N PHE A 274 16.90 -6.80 -6.52
CA PHE A 274 17.12 -5.42 -6.92
C PHE A 274 18.60 -5.04 -6.94
N ALA A 275 18.91 -4.04 -7.77
CA ALA A 275 20.14 -3.29 -7.70
C ALA A 275 19.88 -2.03 -6.85
N ARG A 276 20.83 -1.70 -5.98
CA ARG A 276 20.83 -0.47 -5.19
C ARG A 276 22.02 0.38 -5.55
N PHE A 277 21.75 1.61 -5.92
CA PHE A 277 22.75 2.64 -6.18
C PHE A 277 22.75 3.59 -4.98
N ARG A 278 23.91 3.84 -4.39
CA ARG A 278 24.08 4.74 -3.24
C ARG A 278 25.08 5.87 -3.53
N PHE A 279 24.79 7.03 -2.97
CA PHE A 279 25.52 8.26 -3.19
C PHE A 279 25.79 8.98 -1.87
#